data_52566072bded8d1c686550d9378cd0ad
#
_entry.id   52566072bded8d1c686550d9378cd0ad
#
_cell.length_a   1.000
_cell.length_b   1.000
_cell.length_c   1.000
_cell.angle_alpha   90.00
_cell.angle_beta   90.00
_cell.angle_gamma   90.00
#
_symmetry.space_group_name_H-M   'P 1'
#
loop_
_entity.id
_entity.type
_entity.pdbx_description
1 polymer ?
#
loop_
_entity_poly.entity_id
_entity_poly.type
_entity_poly.pdbx_seq_one_letter_code
_entity_poly.pdbx_strand_id
1 'polypeptide(L)'
;MLISKRRIVHALNYEIILLVIIALALSFIFEMPLEVTGVLGIFMAVTSVIWNMVFNHYFEKFEAKHQLKRTVRVRILHAIGFEGGLMLATIPMVAYAMNMSLWQAIVLDFSLTLCILVYTFIFQWCYDLIEAKMGYAVVQ
;
A
#
# COMPACT_ATOMS: atom_id res chain seq x y z
N MET A 1 14.02 -17.93 5.81
CA MET A 1 14.72 -16.67 6.06
C MET A 1 14.02 -15.93 7.18
N LEU A 2 14.72 -15.68 8.26
CA LEU A 2 14.12 -14.97 9.40
C LEU A 2 14.05 -13.47 9.10
N ILE A 3 12.86 -12.90 9.28
CA ILE A 3 12.65 -11.47 9.13
C ILE A 3 13.19 -10.78 10.40
N SER A 4 14.03 -9.75 10.22
CA SER A 4 14.61 -9.07 11.36
C SER A 4 13.55 -8.28 12.14
N LYS A 5 13.75 -8.16 13.46
CA LYS A 5 12.85 -7.36 14.32
C LYS A 5 12.71 -5.92 13.82
N ARG A 6 13.81 -5.35 13.31
CA ARG A 6 13.82 -3.99 12.77
C ARG A 6 12.89 -3.84 11.58
N ARG A 7 12.87 -4.81 10.68
CA ARG A 7 11.97 -4.79 9.52
C ARG A 7 10.51 -4.90 9.94
N ILE A 8 10.23 -5.74 10.93
CA ILE A 8 8.87 -5.88 11.47
C ILE A 8 8.42 -4.55 12.08
N VAL A 9 9.26 -3.93 12.91
CA VAL A 9 8.95 -2.64 13.54
C VAL A 9 8.74 -1.56 12.48
N HIS A 10 9.60 -1.51 11.45
CA HIS A 10 9.45 -0.59 10.34
C HIS A 10 8.10 -0.76 9.63
N ALA A 11 7.76 -2.01 9.30
CA ALA A 11 6.51 -2.30 8.60
C ALA A 11 5.29 -1.97 9.45
N LEU A 12 5.32 -2.30 10.74
CA LEU A 12 4.23 -1.99 11.65
C LEU A 12 4.03 -0.47 11.80
N ASN A 13 5.13 0.27 11.97
CA ASN A 13 5.06 1.73 12.08
C ASN A 13 4.49 2.34 10.79
N TYR A 14 4.95 1.87 9.65
CA TYR A 14 4.45 2.33 8.35
C TYR A 14 2.95 2.12 8.23
N GLU A 15 2.48 0.90 8.51
CA GLU A 15 1.07 0.56 8.34
C GLU A 15 0.17 1.26 9.36
N ILE A 16 0.59 1.32 10.63
CA ILE A 16 -0.22 1.95 11.68
C ILE A 16 -0.38 3.44 11.42
N ILE A 17 0.71 4.13 11.10
CA ILE A 17 0.68 5.57 10.83
C ILE A 17 -0.15 5.85 9.58
N LEU A 18 0.04 5.08 8.52
CA LEU A 18 -0.72 5.22 7.28
C LEU A 18 -2.21 5.01 7.51
N LEU A 19 -2.55 3.95 8.24
CA LEU A 19 -3.95 3.63 8.56
C LEU A 19 -4.63 4.76 9.33
N VAL A 20 -3.94 5.31 10.34
CA VAL A 20 -4.49 6.43 11.14
C VAL A 20 -4.69 7.65 10.26
N ILE A 21 -3.70 8.00 9.44
CA ILE A 21 -3.79 9.17 8.53
C ILE A 21 -4.96 9.02 7.56
N ILE A 22 -5.07 7.87 6.90
CA ILE A 22 -6.13 7.64 5.91
C ILE A 22 -7.50 7.63 6.58
N ALA A 23 -7.66 6.93 7.71
CA ALA A 23 -8.93 6.86 8.40
C ALA A 23 -9.41 8.25 8.84
N LEU A 24 -8.51 9.05 9.41
CA LEU A 24 -8.83 10.41 9.84
C LEU A 24 -9.15 11.32 8.65
N ALA A 25 -8.35 11.24 7.58
CA ALA A 25 -8.54 12.06 6.39
C ALA A 25 -9.88 11.76 5.70
N LEU A 26 -10.21 10.49 5.50
CA LEU A 26 -11.47 10.08 4.88
C LEU A 26 -12.66 10.45 5.75
N SER A 27 -12.54 10.26 7.07
CA SER A 27 -13.60 10.63 8.01
C SER A 27 -13.87 12.13 7.96
N PHE A 28 -12.83 12.94 7.96
CA PHE A 28 -12.94 14.39 7.94
C PHE A 28 -13.47 14.91 6.59
N ILE A 29 -12.87 14.44 5.48
CA ILE A 29 -13.18 14.97 4.13
C ILE A 29 -14.61 14.57 3.70
N PHE A 30 -15.00 13.32 3.97
CA PHE A 30 -16.30 12.79 3.51
C PHE A 30 -17.37 12.79 4.60
N GLU A 31 -17.06 13.34 5.77
CA GLU A 31 -18.00 13.41 6.90
C GLU A 31 -18.57 12.03 7.24
N MET A 32 -17.70 11.00 7.21
CA MET A 32 -18.06 9.62 7.52
C MET A 32 -17.63 9.27 8.95
N PRO A 33 -18.36 8.37 9.64
CA PRO A 33 -17.91 7.91 10.95
C PRO A 33 -16.53 7.28 10.88
N LEU A 34 -15.71 7.56 11.89
CA LEU A 34 -14.35 7.02 11.96
C LEU A 34 -14.32 5.49 11.98
N GLU A 35 -15.35 4.87 12.58
CA GLU A 35 -15.49 3.41 12.58
C GLU A 35 -15.55 2.86 11.16
N VAL A 36 -16.30 3.53 10.27
CA VAL A 36 -16.44 3.11 8.87
C VAL A 36 -15.12 3.24 8.12
N THR A 37 -14.49 4.41 8.20
CA THR A 37 -13.23 4.66 7.48
C THR A 37 -12.08 3.84 8.05
N GLY A 38 -12.07 3.62 9.36
CA GLY A 38 -11.07 2.78 10.02
C GLY A 38 -11.19 1.32 9.61
N VAL A 39 -12.40 0.76 9.60
CA VAL A 39 -12.65 -0.61 9.17
C VAL A 39 -12.30 -0.77 7.70
N LEU A 40 -12.70 0.18 6.85
CA LEU A 40 -12.34 0.17 5.43
C LEU A 40 -10.82 0.12 5.25
N GLY A 41 -10.09 0.98 5.98
CA GLY A 41 -8.64 1.00 5.93
C GLY A 41 -8.01 -0.33 6.30
N ILE A 42 -8.52 -0.99 7.35
CA ILE A 42 -8.04 -2.31 7.77
C ILE A 42 -8.28 -3.35 6.66
N PHE A 43 -9.49 -3.38 6.07
CA PHE A 43 -9.77 -4.32 4.99
C PHE A 43 -8.90 -4.07 3.77
N MET A 44 -8.66 -2.81 3.42
CA MET A 44 -7.78 -2.48 2.31
C MET A 44 -6.34 -2.90 2.59
N ALA A 45 -5.85 -2.68 3.81
CA ALA A 45 -4.50 -3.08 4.21
C ALA A 45 -4.32 -4.61 4.14
N VAL A 46 -5.27 -5.37 4.67
CA VAL A 46 -5.23 -6.83 4.63
C VAL A 46 -5.28 -7.34 3.19
N THR A 47 -6.19 -6.77 2.37
CA THR A 47 -6.30 -7.11 0.95
C THR A 47 -4.99 -6.84 0.21
N SER A 48 -4.35 -5.70 0.50
CA SER A 48 -3.08 -5.32 -0.10
C SER A 48 -1.97 -6.32 0.24
N VAL A 49 -1.88 -6.73 1.50
CA VAL A 49 -0.88 -7.71 1.96
C VAL A 49 -1.08 -9.05 1.26
N ILE A 50 -2.33 -9.54 1.24
CA ILE A 50 -2.65 -10.83 0.59
C ILE A 50 -2.32 -10.74 -0.91
N TRP A 51 -2.77 -9.67 -1.57
CA TRP A 51 -2.52 -9.49 -3.00
C TRP A 51 -1.02 -9.38 -3.30
N ASN A 52 -0.28 -8.68 -2.45
CA ASN A 52 1.17 -8.56 -2.59
C ASN A 52 1.85 -9.94 -2.59
N MET A 53 1.48 -10.81 -1.66
CA MET A 53 2.03 -12.17 -1.60
C MET A 53 1.64 -12.99 -2.82
N VAL A 54 0.37 -12.98 -3.19
CA VAL A 54 -0.14 -13.78 -4.32
C VAL A 54 0.46 -13.27 -5.64
N PHE A 55 0.41 -11.97 -5.86
CA PHE A 55 0.88 -11.38 -7.12
C PHE A 55 2.39 -11.60 -7.31
N ASN A 56 3.17 -11.33 -6.27
CA ASN A 56 4.62 -11.50 -6.37
C ASN A 56 5.00 -12.96 -6.61
N HIS A 57 4.31 -13.90 -5.97
CA HIS A 57 4.54 -15.33 -6.18
C HIS A 57 4.38 -15.71 -7.65
N TYR A 58 3.25 -15.31 -8.26
CA TYR A 58 2.98 -15.64 -9.66
C TYR A 58 3.83 -14.82 -10.62
N PHE A 59 4.11 -13.57 -10.30
CA PHE A 59 4.95 -12.73 -11.15
C PHE A 59 6.39 -13.24 -11.20
N GLU A 60 6.92 -13.68 -10.06
CA GLU A 60 8.27 -14.26 -10.00
C GLU A 60 8.35 -15.56 -10.83
N LYS A 61 7.30 -16.38 -10.80
CA LYS A 61 7.21 -17.56 -11.67
C LYS A 61 7.20 -17.16 -13.14
N PHE A 62 6.46 -16.11 -13.49
CA PHE A 62 6.39 -15.58 -14.85
C PHE A 62 7.78 -15.10 -15.30
N GLU A 63 8.47 -14.34 -14.46
CA GLU A 63 9.83 -13.88 -14.74
C GLU A 63 10.79 -15.05 -14.97
N ALA A 64 10.73 -16.07 -14.12
CA ALA A 64 11.58 -17.25 -14.22
C ALA A 64 11.29 -18.04 -15.50
N LYS A 65 10.01 -18.23 -15.83
CA LYS A 65 9.58 -18.98 -17.03
C LYS A 65 10.06 -18.31 -18.31
N HIS A 66 10.04 -16.99 -18.37
CA HIS A 66 10.42 -16.22 -19.55
C HIS A 66 11.85 -15.68 -19.46
N GLN A 67 12.60 -16.05 -18.42
CA GLN A 67 13.98 -15.62 -18.19
C GLN A 67 14.13 -14.08 -18.26
N LEU A 68 13.15 -13.38 -17.68
CA LEU A 68 13.12 -11.92 -17.69
C LEU A 68 14.02 -11.35 -16.60
N LYS A 69 14.79 -10.32 -16.96
CA LYS A 69 15.51 -9.52 -15.97
C LYS A 69 14.65 -8.33 -15.57
N ARG A 70 14.81 -7.83 -14.33
CA ARG A 70 14.06 -6.68 -13.85
C ARG A 70 14.57 -5.38 -14.45
N THR A 71 14.28 -5.20 -15.74
CA THR A 71 14.48 -3.94 -16.45
C THR A 71 13.39 -2.95 -16.08
N VAL A 72 13.52 -1.70 -16.52
CA VAL A 72 12.48 -0.67 -16.31
C VAL A 72 11.12 -1.13 -16.86
N ARG A 73 11.12 -1.76 -18.03
CA ARG A 73 9.89 -2.26 -18.65
C ARG A 73 9.20 -3.32 -17.80
N VAL A 74 9.98 -4.27 -17.25
CA VAL A 74 9.45 -5.33 -16.41
C VAL A 74 8.90 -4.74 -15.09
N ARG A 75 9.59 -3.75 -14.53
CA ARG A 75 9.11 -3.06 -13.32
C ARG A 75 7.81 -2.30 -13.55
N ILE A 76 7.66 -1.66 -14.71
CA ILE A 76 6.42 -0.98 -15.09
C ILE A 76 5.30 -2.00 -15.24
N LEU A 77 5.57 -3.13 -15.92
CA LEU A 77 4.59 -4.21 -16.07
C LEU A 77 4.14 -4.75 -14.71
N HIS A 78 5.10 -4.96 -13.80
CA HIS A 78 4.82 -5.39 -12.43
C HIS A 78 3.91 -4.38 -11.71
N ALA A 79 4.24 -3.10 -11.80
CA ALA A 79 3.47 -2.04 -11.13
C ALA A 79 2.05 -1.95 -11.68
N ILE A 80 1.88 -2.01 -13.00
CA ILE A 80 0.55 -1.97 -13.63
C ILE A 80 -0.28 -3.18 -13.22
N GLY A 81 0.30 -4.37 -13.27
CA GLY A 81 -0.39 -5.60 -12.86
C GLY A 81 -0.75 -5.58 -11.38
N PHE A 82 0.17 -5.16 -10.53
CA PHE A 82 -0.06 -5.08 -9.10
C PHE A 82 -1.18 -4.08 -8.75
N GLU A 83 -1.05 -2.85 -9.22
CA GLU A 83 -2.03 -1.80 -8.91
C GLU A 83 -3.38 -2.09 -9.57
N GLY A 84 -3.39 -2.54 -10.83
CA GLY A 84 -4.63 -2.87 -11.52
C GLY A 84 -5.40 -4.00 -10.83
N GLY A 85 -4.71 -5.07 -10.45
CA GLY A 85 -5.33 -6.18 -9.73
C GLY A 85 -5.82 -5.78 -8.34
N LEU A 86 -5.01 -4.99 -7.62
CA LEU A 86 -5.40 -4.49 -6.30
C LEU A 86 -6.66 -3.60 -6.40
N MET A 87 -6.72 -2.71 -7.37
CA MET A 87 -7.87 -1.83 -7.57
C MET A 87 -9.14 -2.59 -7.90
N LEU A 88 -9.06 -3.71 -8.63
CA LEU A 88 -10.24 -4.54 -8.88
C LEU A 88 -10.88 -5.05 -7.58
N ALA A 89 -10.09 -5.28 -6.56
CA ALA A 89 -10.58 -5.69 -5.24
C ALA A 89 -11.00 -4.49 -4.39
N THR A 90 -10.23 -3.41 -4.40
CA THR A 90 -10.44 -2.28 -3.49
C THR A 90 -11.52 -1.31 -3.94
N ILE A 91 -11.73 -1.13 -5.25
CA ILE A 91 -12.76 -0.23 -5.75
C ILE A 91 -14.17 -0.60 -5.25
N PRO A 92 -14.62 -1.88 -5.33
CA PRO A 92 -15.91 -2.26 -4.75
C PRO A 92 -15.97 -2.04 -3.24
N MET A 93 -14.89 -2.27 -2.51
CA MET A 93 -14.85 -2.03 -1.06
C MET A 93 -15.07 -0.56 -0.75
N VAL A 94 -14.37 0.34 -1.46
CA VAL A 94 -14.48 1.77 -1.28
C VAL A 94 -15.89 2.24 -1.65
N ALA A 95 -16.41 1.79 -2.78
CA ALA A 95 -17.75 2.17 -3.23
C ALA A 95 -18.81 1.79 -2.21
N TYR A 96 -18.73 0.58 -1.67
CA TYR A 96 -19.69 0.10 -0.68
C TYR A 96 -19.55 0.84 0.66
N ALA A 97 -18.33 0.91 1.18
CA ALA A 97 -18.09 1.50 2.51
C ALA A 97 -18.37 3.01 2.54
N MET A 98 -18.00 3.72 1.47
CA MET A 98 -18.15 5.17 1.38
C MET A 98 -19.48 5.58 0.75
N ASN A 99 -20.31 4.62 0.37
CA ASN A 99 -21.62 4.85 -0.25
C ASN A 99 -21.52 5.79 -1.46
N MET A 100 -20.66 5.43 -2.39
CA MET A 100 -20.42 6.22 -3.59
C MET A 100 -20.48 5.33 -4.85
N SER A 101 -20.57 5.97 -6.03
CA SER A 101 -20.58 5.25 -7.29
C SER A 101 -19.23 4.58 -7.56
N LEU A 102 -19.20 3.60 -8.47
CA LEU A 102 -17.96 2.98 -8.89
C LEU A 102 -16.97 3.98 -9.48
N TRP A 103 -17.46 4.96 -10.25
CA TRP A 103 -16.61 6.00 -10.82
C TRP A 103 -15.97 6.85 -9.73
N GLN A 104 -16.76 7.29 -8.75
CA GLN A 104 -16.23 8.05 -7.61
C GLN A 104 -15.21 7.24 -6.82
N ALA A 105 -15.48 5.94 -6.64
CA ALA A 105 -14.56 5.03 -5.95
C ALA A 105 -13.25 4.87 -6.73
N ILE A 106 -13.30 4.80 -8.07
CA ILE A 106 -12.10 4.74 -8.90
C ILE A 106 -11.24 6.00 -8.70
N VAL A 107 -11.86 7.17 -8.76
CA VAL A 107 -11.15 8.44 -8.58
C VAL A 107 -10.54 8.53 -7.18
N LEU A 108 -11.29 8.14 -6.16
CA LEU A 108 -10.79 8.17 -4.79
C LEU A 108 -9.65 7.17 -4.59
N ASP A 109 -9.81 5.94 -5.06
CA ASP A 109 -8.80 4.88 -4.90
C ASP A 109 -7.50 5.28 -5.62
N PHE A 110 -7.60 5.81 -6.83
CA PHE A 110 -6.44 6.29 -7.56
C PHE A 110 -5.76 7.45 -6.82
N SER A 111 -6.55 8.39 -6.30
CA SER A 111 -6.03 9.52 -5.52
C SER A 111 -5.33 9.05 -4.25
N LEU A 112 -5.89 8.05 -3.54
CA LEU A 112 -5.25 7.45 -2.37
C LEU A 112 -3.92 6.80 -2.74
N THR A 113 -3.85 6.10 -3.87
CA THR A 113 -2.62 5.49 -4.35
C THR A 113 -1.52 6.54 -4.53
N LEU A 114 -1.84 7.68 -5.16
CA LEU A 114 -0.88 8.76 -5.32
C LEU A 114 -0.44 9.35 -3.96
N CYS A 115 -1.38 9.54 -3.05
CA CYS A 115 -1.07 10.03 -1.70
C CYS A 115 -0.18 9.04 -0.94
N ILE A 116 -0.45 7.74 -1.08
CA ILE A 116 0.35 6.69 -0.44
C ILE A 116 1.77 6.67 -1.00
N LEU A 117 1.94 6.90 -2.30
CA LEU A 117 3.28 7.00 -2.90
C LEU A 117 4.07 8.16 -2.29
N VAL A 118 3.46 9.33 -2.14
CA VAL A 118 4.09 10.48 -1.51
C VAL A 118 4.41 10.19 -0.04
N TYR A 119 3.45 9.61 0.68
CA TYR A 119 3.63 9.21 2.07
C TYR A 119 4.79 8.23 2.22
N THR A 120 4.86 7.22 1.36
CA THR A 120 5.91 6.20 1.40
C THR A 120 7.28 6.83 1.25
N PHE A 121 7.43 7.76 0.30
CA PHE A 121 8.68 8.48 0.11
C PHE A 121 9.08 9.28 1.37
N ILE A 122 8.14 10.05 1.89
CA ILE A 122 8.39 10.90 3.08
C ILE A 122 8.69 10.02 4.30
N PHE A 123 7.91 8.97 4.52
CA PHE A 123 8.08 8.06 5.64
C PHE A 123 9.47 7.41 5.60
N GLN A 124 9.86 6.88 4.44
CA GLN A 124 11.14 6.21 4.29
C GLN A 124 12.29 7.18 4.54
N TRP A 125 12.20 8.37 4.00
CA TRP A 125 13.22 9.40 4.21
C TRP A 125 13.36 9.76 5.69
N CYS A 126 12.25 10.04 6.36
CA CYS A 126 12.27 10.37 7.79
C CYS A 126 12.77 9.21 8.63
N TYR A 127 12.35 7.99 8.30
CA TYR A 127 12.76 6.79 9.02
C TYR A 127 14.27 6.57 8.90
N ASP A 128 14.81 6.73 7.70
CA ASP A 128 16.25 6.59 7.46
C ASP A 128 17.05 7.63 8.23
N LEU A 129 16.57 8.87 8.31
CA LEU A 129 17.21 9.93 9.09
C LEU A 129 17.22 9.58 10.59
N ILE A 130 16.13 9.04 11.10
CA ILE A 130 16.04 8.65 12.52
C ILE A 130 16.99 7.48 12.79
N GLU A 131 17.02 6.47 11.92
CA GLU A 131 17.94 5.33 12.08
C GLU A 131 19.40 5.77 12.01
N ALA A 132 19.74 6.69 11.12
CA ALA A 132 21.11 7.22 11.02
C ALA A 132 21.52 7.93 12.31
N LYS A 133 20.62 8.71 12.92
CA LYS A 133 20.87 9.38 14.21
C LYS A 133 21.02 8.38 15.35
N MET A 134 20.36 7.23 15.27
CA MET A 134 20.45 6.17 16.27
C MET A 134 21.64 5.24 16.05
N GLY A 135 22.44 5.47 14.99
CA GLY A 135 23.61 4.67 14.68
C GLY A 135 23.33 3.34 13.99
N TYR A 136 22.11 3.15 13.46
CA TYR A 136 21.77 1.97 12.71
C TYR A 136 22.06 2.14 11.22
N ALA A 137 22.30 1.02 10.53
CA ALA A 137 22.41 1.03 9.08
C ALA A 137 21.05 1.36 8.45
N VAL A 138 21.09 2.11 7.33
CA VAL A 138 19.87 2.47 6.59
C VAL A 138 19.22 1.20 6.04
N VAL A 139 17.91 1.09 6.21
CA VAL A 139 17.10 -0.01 5.66
C VAL A 139 16.81 0.29 4.20
N GLN A 140 17.31 -0.57 3.31
CA GLN A 140 17.10 -0.45 1.87
C GLN A 140 16.12 -1.51 1.38
#